data_4d33569b5bfe92c62f96ad100fa2d6f2
#
_entry.id   4d33569b5bfe92c62f96ad100fa2d6f2
#
_cell.length_a   1.000
_cell.length_b   1.000
_cell.length_c   1.000
_cell.angle_alpha   90.00
_cell.angle_beta   90.00
_cell.angle_gamma   90.00
#
_symmetry.space_group_name_H-M   'P 1'
#
loop_
_entity.id
_entity.type
_entity.pdbx_description
1 polymer ?
#
loop_
_entity_poly.entity_id
_entity_poly.type
_entity_poly.pdbx_seq_one_letter_code
_entity_poly.pdbx_strand_id
1 'polypeptide(L)'
;MKAFKRLLAAVLILALALALTACAGSKADSDSGPVRIATKPMTEQYILGEMLGLLIEQAGYTVEITKGVGGGTNNIHPAMESGEFDLYPEYTSSGWVLVLNHQAEGVDDGEMFAQLKQEYQEKFNMTWVGMYGFNNTYTVAVRGDVAAEYGLKNTSDLAAVAGKLTFGGNPDYIERQDGFPALCQTYGLDFGNVVDIDIGLKYQALSSGDIDVTNAFTTDAQLANPDTKLVTLADDKHLQVNYFCSTVVRQDALERFPGLEEVLMQMDGLLSDQEMASLNYKVEVEGLDERDVARDFLMQKGLLEA
;
A
#
# COMPACT_ATOMS: atom_id res chain seq x y z
N MET A 1 -63.46 -26.25 4.80
CA MET A 1 -62.77 -25.24 4.01
C MET A 1 -62.17 -24.08 4.85
N LYS A 2 -62.91 -23.48 5.81
CA LYS A 2 -62.40 -22.35 6.63
C LYS A 2 -61.26 -22.74 7.59
N ALA A 3 -61.28 -23.93 8.17
CA ALA A 3 -60.23 -24.43 9.08
C ALA A 3 -58.91 -24.73 8.36
N PHE A 4 -58.98 -25.31 7.16
CA PHE A 4 -57.79 -25.60 6.31
C PHE A 4 -57.07 -24.33 5.85
N LYS A 5 -57.83 -23.25 5.47
CA LYS A 5 -57.26 -21.96 5.12
C LYS A 5 -56.55 -21.27 6.31
N ARG A 6 -57.06 -21.43 7.53
CA ARG A 6 -56.44 -20.90 8.76
C ARG A 6 -55.15 -21.64 9.12
N LEU A 7 -55.10 -22.96 8.90
CA LEU A 7 -53.89 -23.76 9.13
C LEU A 7 -52.81 -23.42 8.14
N LEU A 8 -53.16 -23.23 6.83
CA LEU A 8 -52.22 -22.83 5.79
C LEU A 8 -51.65 -21.43 6.05
N ALA A 9 -52.44 -20.46 6.51
CA ALA A 9 -52.01 -19.13 6.87
C ALA A 9 -51.06 -19.11 8.08
N ALA A 10 -51.33 -19.96 9.09
CA ALA A 10 -50.46 -20.09 10.26
C ALA A 10 -49.08 -20.72 9.90
N VAL A 11 -49.05 -21.71 9.02
CA VAL A 11 -47.82 -22.32 8.53
C VAL A 11 -46.99 -21.33 7.67
N LEU A 12 -47.67 -20.50 6.83
CA LEU A 12 -46.99 -19.47 6.05
C LEU A 12 -46.39 -18.36 6.93
N ILE A 13 -47.09 -17.94 7.99
CA ILE A 13 -46.57 -16.93 8.95
C ILE A 13 -45.39 -17.49 9.75
N LEU A 14 -45.43 -18.76 10.13
CA LEU A 14 -44.33 -19.42 10.82
C LEU A 14 -43.11 -19.61 9.92
N ALA A 15 -43.32 -19.92 8.65
CA ALA A 15 -42.23 -20.00 7.65
C ALA A 15 -41.60 -18.62 7.34
N LEU A 16 -42.41 -17.54 7.31
CA LEU A 16 -41.91 -16.17 7.14
C LEU A 16 -41.14 -15.69 8.37
N ALA A 17 -41.56 -16.07 9.58
CA ALA A 17 -40.86 -15.74 10.82
C ALA A 17 -39.52 -16.47 10.94
N LEU A 18 -39.42 -17.72 10.44
CA LEU A 18 -38.17 -18.47 10.36
C LEU A 18 -37.21 -17.96 9.29
N ALA A 19 -37.73 -17.38 8.20
CA ALA A 19 -36.89 -16.75 7.15
C ALA A 19 -36.29 -15.40 7.60
N LEU A 20 -36.94 -14.67 8.50
CA LEU A 20 -36.44 -13.41 9.06
C LEU A 20 -35.37 -13.60 10.13
N THR A 21 -35.23 -14.79 10.71
CA THR A 21 -34.14 -15.11 11.65
C THR A 21 -32.87 -15.61 10.96
N ALA A 22 -32.92 -15.94 9.66
CA ALA A 22 -31.73 -16.37 8.89
C ALA A 22 -30.91 -15.21 8.34
N CYS A 23 -31.39 -13.95 8.46
CA CYS A 23 -30.64 -12.74 8.09
C CYS A 23 -30.15 -11.94 9.32
N ALA A 24 -30.19 -12.49 10.52
CA ALA A 24 -29.43 -11.97 11.64
C ALA A 24 -27.97 -12.36 11.38
N GLY A 25 -27.16 -11.42 10.91
CA GLY A 25 -25.73 -11.62 10.71
C GLY A 25 -25.15 -12.34 11.93
N SER A 26 -24.33 -13.34 11.70
CA SER A 26 -23.58 -14.02 12.75
C SER A 26 -22.92 -12.94 13.60
N LYS A 27 -23.39 -12.78 14.84
CA LYS A 27 -22.65 -11.97 15.81
C LYS A 27 -21.28 -12.62 15.90
N ALA A 28 -20.24 -11.81 15.64
CA ALA A 28 -18.87 -12.21 15.90
C ALA A 28 -18.81 -12.89 17.27
N ASP A 29 -18.21 -14.05 17.31
CA ASP A 29 -18.10 -14.81 18.55
C ASP A 29 -17.22 -14.00 19.49
N SER A 30 -17.77 -13.52 20.61
CA SER A 30 -17.06 -12.64 21.56
C SER A 30 -15.86 -13.32 22.24
N ASP A 31 -15.60 -14.60 21.92
CA ASP A 31 -14.52 -15.42 22.46
C ASP A 31 -13.27 -15.44 21.55
N SER A 32 -13.33 -14.86 20.32
CA SER A 32 -12.23 -14.90 19.36
C SER A 32 -11.11 -13.88 19.64
N GLY A 33 -11.32 -12.95 20.57
CA GLY A 33 -10.40 -11.84 20.82
C GLY A 33 -10.36 -10.80 19.68
N PRO A 34 -9.45 -9.82 19.72
CA PRO A 34 -9.28 -8.84 18.66
C PRO A 34 -8.55 -9.42 17.45
N VAL A 35 -8.81 -8.85 16.27
CA VAL A 35 -7.93 -8.99 15.10
C VAL A 35 -6.71 -8.10 15.31
N ARG A 36 -5.52 -8.69 15.30
CA ARG A 36 -4.26 -7.99 15.61
C ARG A 36 -3.53 -7.63 14.33
N ILE A 37 -3.38 -6.33 14.11
CA ILE A 37 -2.77 -5.74 12.92
C ILE A 37 -1.40 -5.18 13.29
N ALA A 38 -0.35 -5.52 12.54
CA ALA A 38 0.95 -4.85 12.62
C ALA A 38 1.12 -3.87 11.46
N THR A 39 1.91 -2.81 11.66
CA THR A 39 2.34 -1.93 10.57
C THR A 39 3.85 -1.66 10.63
N LYS A 40 4.45 -1.41 9.48
CA LYS A 40 5.83 -0.93 9.38
C LYS A 40 5.93 0.52 9.86
N PRO A 41 7.14 1.03 10.22
CA PRO A 41 7.32 2.37 10.77
C PRO A 41 7.35 3.45 9.66
N MET A 42 6.22 3.68 9.00
CA MET A 42 6.06 4.69 7.96
C MET A 42 4.59 5.15 7.87
N THR A 43 4.36 6.41 7.55
CA THR A 43 3.03 7.05 7.49
C THR A 43 2.04 6.27 6.63
N GLU A 44 2.44 5.88 5.42
CA GLU A 44 1.64 5.06 4.52
C GLU A 44 1.09 3.81 5.19
N GLN A 45 1.93 3.10 5.91
CA GLN A 45 1.55 1.88 6.61
C GLN A 45 0.60 2.15 7.80
N TYR A 46 0.74 3.28 8.47
CA TYR A 46 -0.20 3.67 9.54
C TYR A 46 -1.59 3.92 8.97
N ILE A 47 -1.69 4.66 7.86
CA ILE A 47 -2.94 4.90 7.16
C ILE A 47 -3.59 3.59 6.70
N LEU A 48 -2.81 2.69 6.08
CA LEU A 48 -3.29 1.38 5.62
C LEU A 48 -3.74 0.49 6.79
N GLY A 49 -3.01 0.50 7.90
CA GLY A 49 -3.42 -0.21 9.12
C GLY A 49 -4.74 0.29 9.67
N GLU A 50 -4.97 1.62 9.67
CA GLU A 50 -6.24 2.21 10.07
C GLU A 50 -7.38 1.90 9.09
N MET A 51 -7.12 1.88 7.77
CA MET A 51 -8.12 1.46 6.79
C MET A 51 -8.58 0.03 7.04
N LEU A 52 -7.64 -0.90 7.21
CA LEU A 52 -7.95 -2.29 7.54
C LEU A 52 -8.73 -2.39 8.87
N GLY A 53 -8.28 -1.66 9.88
CA GLY A 53 -8.95 -1.62 11.19
C GLY A 53 -10.40 -1.15 11.09
N LEU A 54 -10.66 -0.06 10.37
CA LEU A 54 -12.00 0.49 10.18
C LEU A 54 -12.94 -0.47 9.42
N LEU A 55 -12.46 -1.11 8.36
CA LEU A 55 -13.23 -2.10 7.61
C LEU A 55 -13.57 -3.33 8.46
N ILE A 56 -12.62 -3.81 9.25
CA ILE A 56 -12.78 -4.95 10.15
C ILE A 56 -13.75 -4.61 11.31
N GLU A 57 -13.66 -3.40 11.87
CA GLU A 57 -14.60 -2.92 12.90
C GLU A 57 -16.03 -2.79 12.36
N GLN A 58 -16.20 -2.31 11.10
CA GLN A 58 -17.50 -2.25 10.45
C GLN A 58 -18.12 -3.63 10.25
N ALA A 59 -17.28 -4.66 10.03
CA ALA A 59 -17.73 -6.05 9.98
C ALA A 59 -18.11 -6.65 11.35
N GLY A 60 -17.92 -5.88 12.44
CA GLY A 60 -18.35 -6.23 13.80
C GLY A 60 -17.26 -6.90 14.66
N TYR A 61 -16.02 -6.90 14.22
CA TYR A 61 -14.88 -7.41 14.99
C TYR A 61 -14.20 -6.30 15.78
N THR A 62 -13.55 -6.66 16.89
CA THR A 62 -12.64 -5.77 17.61
C THR A 62 -11.26 -5.83 16.98
N VAL A 63 -10.52 -4.71 17.00
CA VAL A 63 -9.21 -4.57 16.36
C VAL A 63 -8.19 -4.05 17.35
N GLU A 64 -6.98 -4.54 17.25
CA GLU A 64 -5.79 -4.01 17.94
C GLU A 64 -4.70 -3.75 16.90
N ILE A 65 -4.24 -2.48 16.79
CA ILE A 65 -3.23 -2.07 15.81
C ILE A 65 -1.94 -1.75 16.55
N THR A 66 -0.87 -2.47 16.24
CA THR A 66 0.49 -2.15 16.67
C THR A 66 1.20 -1.40 15.56
N LYS A 67 1.28 -0.08 15.71
CA LYS A 67 1.94 0.80 14.73
C LYS A 67 3.45 0.80 14.89
N GLY A 68 4.17 0.83 13.77
CA GLY A 68 5.59 1.15 13.73
C GLY A 68 6.50 0.05 14.25
N VAL A 69 6.23 -1.22 13.93
CA VAL A 69 7.12 -2.32 14.30
C VAL A 69 8.48 -2.11 13.64
N GLY A 70 9.49 -1.80 14.45
CA GLY A 70 10.87 -1.55 14.00
C GLY A 70 11.44 -2.75 13.24
N GLY A 71 12.26 -2.51 12.24
CA GLY A 71 12.80 -3.56 11.37
C GLY A 71 11.84 -4.03 10.27
N GLY A 72 10.57 -3.56 10.27
CA GLY A 72 9.60 -3.85 9.22
C GLY A 72 9.40 -5.34 8.99
N THR A 73 9.44 -5.79 7.73
CA THR A 73 9.26 -7.20 7.31
C THR A 73 10.08 -8.18 8.13
N ASN A 74 11.34 -7.86 8.43
CA ASN A 74 12.25 -8.77 9.13
C ASN A 74 11.81 -9.08 10.57
N ASN A 75 11.03 -8.20 11.20
CA ASN A 75 10.50 -8.41 12.55
C ASN A 75 9.02 -8.78 12.54
N ILE A 76 8.23 -8.23 11.61
CA ILE A 76 6.80 -8.53 11.53
C ILE A 76 6.56 -9.97 11.07
N HIS A 77 7.28 -10.44 10.04
CA HIS A 77 7.04 -11.78 9.51
C HIS A 77 7.27 -12.90 10.55
N PRO A 78 8.39 -12.93 11.32
CA PRO A 78 8.54 -13.88 12.43
C PRO A 78 7.47 -13.73 13.52
N ALA A 79 7.01 -12.52 13.82
CA ALA A 79 5.93 -12.28 14.77
C ALA A 79 4.58 -12.81 14.25
N MET A 80 4.33 -12.77 12.94
CA MET A 80 3.21 -13.45 12.30
C MET A 80 3.32 -14.98 12.47
N GLU A 81 4.48 -15.57 12.22
CA GLU A 81 4.71 -17.02 12.41
C GLU A 81 4.48 -17.46 13.86
N SER A 82 4.89 -16.65 14.84
CA SER A 82 4.67 -16.93 16.25
C SER A 82 3.24 -16.69 16.73
N GLY A 83 2.38 -16.07 15.90
CA GLY A 83 1.01 -15.76 16.23
C GLY A 83 0.83 -14.50 17.08
N GLU A 84 1.80 -13.60 17.13
CA GLU A 84 1.67 -12.30 17.80
C GLU A 84 0.70 -11.38 17.04
N PHE A 85 0.75 -11.40 15.70
CA PHE A 85 -0.15 -10.66 14.82
C PHE A 85 -0.97 -11.60 13.94
N ASP A 86 -2.11 -11.13 13.43
CA ASP A 86 -3.00 -11.86 12.57
C ASP A 86 -2.87 -11.46 11.10
N LEU A 87 -2.57 -10.18 10.85
CA LEU A 87 -2.37 -9.62 9.50
C LEU A 87 -1.51 -8.35 9.52
N TYR A 88 -0.96 -7.99 8.35
CA TYR A 88 -0.27 -6.71 8.14
C TYR A 88 -0.24 -6.34 6.65
N PRO A 89 -0.21 -5.03 6.30
CA PRO A 89 0.09 -4.59 4.94
C PRO A 89 1.55 -4.88 4.58
N GLU A 90 1.77 -5.56 3.45
CA GLU A 90 3.10 -5.92 2.97
C GLU A 90 3.25 -5.60 1.49
N TYR A 91 4.48 -5.41 1.04
CA TYR A 91 4.80 -5.16 -0.36
C TYR A 91 5.29 -6.44 -1.04
N THR A 92 4.84 -6.66 -2.28
CA THR A 92 5.13 -7.88 -3.04
C THR A 92 6.62 -8.19 -3.11
N SER A 93 7.46 -7.23 -3.51
CA SER A 93 8.92 -7.44 -3.58
C SER A 93 9.57 -7.63 -2.22
N SER A 94 9.02 -7.06 -1.13
CA SER A 94 9.54 -7.34 0.21
C SER A 94 9.28 -8.79 0.62
N GLY A 95 8.07 -9.29 0.41
CA GLY A 95 7.75 -10.70 0.65
C GLY A 95 8.58 -11.65 -0.22
N TRP A 96 8.78 -11.27 -1.48
CA TRP A 96 9.53 -12.05 -2.46
C TRP A 96 11.02 -12.15 -2.12
N VAL A 97 11.66 -11.00 -1.86
CA VAL A 97 13.12 -10.94 -1.65
C VAL A 97 13.51 -11.23 -0.21
N LEU A 98 12.85 -10.62 0.78
CA LEU A 98 13.29 -10.69 2.17
C LEU A 98 12.80 -11.96 2.88
N VAL A 99 11.62 -12.48 2.52
CA VAL A 99 11.02 -13.64 3.16
C VAL A 99 11.32 -14.92 2.37
N LEU A 100 11.04 -14.91 1.06
CA LEU A 100 11.23 -16.10 0.21
C LEU A 100 12.66 -16.23 -0.33
N ASN A 101 13.49 -15.19 -0.24
CA ASN A 101 14.87 -15.14 -0.76
C ASN A 101 14.95 -15.36 -2.29
N HIS A 102 13.95 -14.91 -3.02
CA HIS A 102 13.93 -14.94 -4.49
C HIS A 102 14.59 -13.71 -5.11
N GLN A 103 14.97 -13.79 -6.39
CA GLN A 103 15.40 -12.64 -7.18
C GLN A 103 14.17 -11.95 -7.76
N ALA A 104 14.09 -10.62 -7.68
CA ALA A 104 12.93 -9.87 -8.15
C ALA A 104 13.02 -9.46 -9.63
N GLU A 105 14.23 -9.44 -10.21
CA GLU A 105 14.45 -8.98 -11.58
C GLU A 105 13.82 -9.94 -12.61
N GLY A 106 13.05 -9.36 -13.55
CA GLY A 106 12.49 -10.08 -14.69
C GLY A 106 11.28 -10.97 -14.37
N VAL A 107 10.69 -10.84 -13.19
CA VAL A 107 9.47 -11.56 -12.81
C VAL A 107 8.25 -10.67 -13.12
N ASP A 108 7.24 -11.23 -13.79
CA ASP A 108 5.95 -10.56 -13.99
C ASP A 108 5.21 -10.38 -12.67
N ASP A 109 4.57 -9.21 -12.44
CA ASP A 109 3.93 -8.89 -11.17
C ASP A 109 2.79 -9.83 -10.80
N GLY A 110 2.01 -10.26 -11.81
CA GLY A 110 0.92 -11.21 -11.60
C GLY A 110 1.45 -12.62 -11.27
N GLU A 111 2.53 -13.03 -11.90
CA GLU A 111 3.22 -14.28 -11.59
C GLU A 111 3.84 -14.23 -10.19
N MET A 112 4.52 -13.15 -9.83
CA MET A 112 5.07 -12.93 -8.49
C MET A 112 3.96 -13.04 -7.43
N PHE A 113 2.83 -12.34 -7.62
CA PHE A 113 1.74 -12.35 -6.67
C PHE A 113 1.10 -13.74 -6.51
N ALA A 114 0.93 -14.48 -7.61
CA ALA A 114 0.42 -15.84 -7.57
C ALA A 114 1.36 -16.79 -6.81
N GLN A 115 2.66 -16.69 -7.04
CA GLN A 115 3.68 -17.47 -6.34
C GLN A 115 3.79 -17.09 -4.86
N LEU A 116 3.72 -15.79 -4.52
CA LEU A 116 3.66 -15.32 -3.13
C LEU A 116 2.49 -15.99 -2.37
N LYS A 117 1.29 -16.00 -2.95
CA LYS A 117 0.13 -16.69 -2.34
C LYS A 117 0.41 -18.16 -2.10
N GLN A 118 0.92 -18.86 -3.11
CA GLN A 118 1.19 -20.28 -3.01
C GLN A 118 2.28 -20.59 -1.98
N GLU A 119 3.44 -19.95 -2.07
CA GLU A 119 4.58 -20.26 -1.21
C GLU A 119 4.35 -19.86 0.25
N TYR A 120 3.65 -18.74 0.50
CA TYR A 120 3.27 -18.34 1.86
C TYR A 120 2.28 -19.33 2.47
N GLN A 121 1.34 -19.85 1.68
CA GLN A 121 0.42 -20.90 2.14
C GLN A 121 1.18 -22.17 2.52
N GLU A 122 2.10 -22.62 1.66
CA GLU A 122 2.84 -23.87 1.84
C GLU A 122 3.85 -23.81 2.99
N LYS A 123 4.55 -22.66 3.12
CA LYS A 123 5.67 -22.53 4.06
C LYS A 123 5.28 -21.99 5.43
N PHE A 124 4.30 -21.09 5.49
CA PHE A 124 4.00 -20.30 6.69
C PHE A 124 2.54 -20.39 7.15
N ASN A 125 1.67 -21.09 6.41
CA ASN A 125 0.21 -21.10 6.64
C ASN A 125 -0.39 -19.68 6.65
N MET A 126 0.07 -18.84 5.72
CA MET A 126 -0.39 -17.47 5.48
C MET A 126 -0.81 -17.30 4.02
N THR A 127 -1.58 -16.26 3.71
CA THR A 127 -1.92 -15.91 2.33
C THR A 127 -1.86 -14.41 2.11
N TRP A 128 -1.86 -13.99 0.84
CA TRP A 128 -1.93 -12.62 0.40
C TRP A 128 -3.35 -12.33 -0.12
N VAL A 129 -3.96 -11.24 0.36
CA VAL A 129 -5.37 -10.90 0.06
C VAL A 129 -5.46 -9.48 -0.45
N GLY A 130 -6.01 -9.32 -1.66
CA GLY A 130 -6.21 -8.03 -2.32
C GLY A 130 -4.90 -7.32 -2.68
N MET A 131 -4.76 -6.90 -3.93
CA MET A 131 -3.67 -6.01 -4.35
C MET A 131 -4.24 -4.59 -4.34
N TYR A 132 -3.73 -3.70 -3.49
CA TYR A 132 -4.38 -2.41 -3.18
C TYR A 132 -4.45 -1.45 -4.36
N GLY A 133 -3.60 -1.63 -5.37
CA GLY A 133 -3.64 -0.89 -6.63
C GLY A 133 -2.51 0.12 -6.80
N PHE A 134 -1.91 0.61 -5.73
CA PHE A 134 -0.74 1.48 -5.80
C PHE A 134 0.58 0.69 -5.74
N ASN A 135 1.63 1.30 -6.26
CA ASN A 135 2.98 0.74 -6.33
C ASN A 135 3.99 1.70 -5.69
N ASN A 136 4.46 1.41 -4.47
CA ASN A 136 5.45 2.24 -3.77
C ASN A 136 6.88 1.90 -4.24
N THR A 137 7.25 2.37 -5.42
CA THR A 137 8.58 2.14 -6.01
C THR A 137 9.35 3.44 -6.23
N TYR A 138 10.62 3.33 -6.63
CA TYR A 138 11.38 4.50 -7.01
C TYR A 138 10.86 5.12 -8.31
N THR A 139 10.89 6.44 -8.36
CA THR A 139 10.64 7.23 -9.55
C THR A 139 11.63 8.40 -9.62
N VAL A 140 11.71 9.06 -10.75
CA VAL A 140 12.48 10.27 -10.94
C VAL A 140 11.54 11.47 -10.89
N ALA A 141 11.75 12.38 -9.95
CA ALA A 141 11.04 13.65 -9.86
C ALA A 141 11.88 14.78 -10.43
N VAL A 142 11.25 15.64 -11.23
CA VAL A 142 11.87 16.77 -11.92
C VAL A 142 11.08 18.04 -11.59
N ARG A 143 11.77 19.18 -11.48
CA ARG A 143 11.10 20.47 -11.39
C ARG A 143 10.18 20.69 -12.59
N GLY A 144 8.96 21.17 -12.35
CA GLY A 144 7.93 21.32 -13.38
C GLY A 144 8.31 22.29 -14.50
N ASP A 145 9.06 23.37 -14.20
CA ASP A 145 9.58 24.30 -15.20
C ASP A 145 10.63 23.64 -16.10
N VAL A 146 11.52 22.83 -15.54
CA VAL A 146 12.53 22.06 -16.29
C VAL A 146 11.84 21.00 -17.16
N ALA A 147 10.87 20.26 -16.58
CA ALA A 147 10.09 19.28 -17.34
C ALA A 147 9.36 19.92 -18.53
N ALA A 148 8.78 21.11 -18.33
CA ALA A 148 8.10 21.86 -19.39
C ALA A 148 9.08 22.42 -20.45
N GLU A 149 10.24 22.96 -20.04
CA GLU A 149 11.27 23.51 -20.94
C GLU A 149 11.78 22.45 -21.90
N TYR A 150 12.09 21.25 -21.40
CA TYR A 150 12.65 20.16 -22.21
C TYR A 150 11.63 19.14 -22.70
N GLY A 151 10.34 19.27 -22.33
CA GLY A 151 9.25 18.36 -22.75
C GLY A 151 9.37 16.95 -22.15
N LEU A 152 9.94 16.83 -20.94
CA LEU A 152 10.23 15.55 -20.29
C LEU A 152 8.93 14.85 -19.85
N LYS A 153 8.82 13.57 -20.18
CA LYS A 153 7.70 12.68 -19.79
C LYS A 153 8.18 11.32 -19.29
N ASN A 154 9.25 10.81 -19.90
CA ASN A 154 9.85 9.53 -19.58
C ASN A 154 11.26 9.74 -19.04
N THR A 155 11.75 8.81 -18.27
CA THR A 155 13.13 8.84 -17.74
C THR A 155 14.16 8.84 -18.88
N SER A 156 13.88 8.17 -20.01
CA SER A 156 14.74 8.22 -21.20
C SER A 156 14.91 9.61 -21.80
N ASP A 157 13.94 10.52 -21.63
CA ASP A 157 14.01 11.89 -22.17
C ASP A 157 15.14 12.70 -21.53
N LEU A 158 15.54 12.35 -20.29
CA LEU A 158 16.66 13.00 -19.59
C LEU A 158 18.00 12.83 -20.31
N ALA A 159 18.20 11.76 -21.09
CA ALA A 159 19.49 11.48 -21.72
C ALA A 159 20.00 12.64 -22.61
N ALA A 160 19.09 13.38 -23.24
CA ALA A 160 19.44 14.50 -24.11
C ALA A 160 19.83 15.77 -23.34
N VAL A 161 19.51 15.90 -22.06
CA VAL A 161 19.61 17.14 -21.30
C VAL A 161 20.32 16.99 -19.95
N ALA A 162 20.55 15.77 -19.46
CA ALA A 162 21.15 15.49 -18.17
C ALA A 162 22.44 16.27 -17.90
N GLY A 163 23.30 16.44 -18.92
CA GLY A 163 24.53 17.21 -18.80
C GLY A 163 24.38 18.71 -18.49
N LYS A 164 23.13 19.23 -18.52
CA LYS A 164 22.82 20.62 -18.12
C LYS A 164 22.13 20.69 -16.77
N LEU A 165 21.73 19.52 -16.19
CA LEU A 165 20.91 19.42 -15.00
C LEU A 165 21.75 18.98 -13.79
N THR A 166 21.30 19.44 -12.62
CA THR A 166 21.82 19.00 -11.32
C THR A 166 20.90 17.92 -10.74
N PHE A 167 21.45 16.71 -10.52
CA PHE A 167 20.79 15.67 -9.77
C PHE A 167 21.12 15.83 -8.27
N GLY A 168 20.10 15.78 -7.40
CA GLY A 168 20.28 15.72 -5.96
C GLY A 168 19.68 14.44 -5.40
N GLY A 169 20.43 13.73 -4.57
CA GLY A 169 19.94 12.52 -3.91
C GLY A 169 20.61 12.33 -2.56
N ASN A 170 20.05 11.44 -1.73
CA ASN A 170 20.72 11.08 -0.48
C ASN A 170 21.92 10.16 -0.77
N PRO A 171 22.98 10.20 0.08
CA PRO A 171 24.20 9.41 -0.13
C PRO A 171 23.95 7.92 -0.38
N ASP A 172 23.02 7.31 0.39
CA ASP A 172 22.65 5.90 0.22
C ASP A 172 22.17 5.58 -1.21
N TYR A 173 21.27 6.41 -1.78
CA TYR A 173 20.79 6.23 -3.15
C TYR A 173 21.88 6.47 -4.21
N ILE A 174 22.76 7.43 -3.96
CA ILE A 174 23.85 7.77 -4.90
C ILE A 174 24.90 6.67 -4.94
N GLU A 175 25.18 6.00 -3.81
CA GLU A 175 26.26 5.01 -3.70
C GLU A 175 25.82 3.58 -4.01
N ARG A 176 24.54 3.24 -3.74
CA ARG A 176 24.06 1.86 -3.93
C ARG A 176 23.98 1.50 -5.41
N GLN A 177 24.40 0.27 -5.74
CA GLN A 177 24.49 -0.19 -7.13
C GLN A 177 23.14 -0.23 -7.87
N ASP A 178 22.05 -0.52 -7.18
CA ASP A 178 20.67 -0.55 -7.70
C ASP A 178 19.95 0.80 -7.62
N GLY A 179 20.64 1.86 -7.19
CA GLY A 179 20.16 3.25 -7.13
C GLY A 179 20.61 4.09 -8.32
N PHE A 180 21.27 5.21 -8.03
CA PHE A 180 21.75 6.17 -9.03
C PHE A 180 22.68 5.57 -10.11
N PRO A 181 23.64 4.69 -9.78
CA PRO A 181 24.46 4.02 -10.80
C PRO A 181 23.62 3.21 -11.80
N ALA A 182 22.63 2.43 -11.33
CA ALA A 182 21.74 1.68 -12.21
C ALA A 182 20.87 2.61 -13.05
N LEU A 183 20.35 3.70 -12.48
CA LEU A 183 19.58 4.72 -13.18
C LEU A 183 20.42 5.30 -14.34
N CYS A 184 21.65 5.75 -14.07
CA CYS A 184 22.54 6.34 -15.07
C CYS A 184 22.92 5.32 -16.17
N GLN A 185 23.24 4.09 -15.77
CA GLN A 185 23.61 3.03 -16.73
C GLN A 185 22.44 2.66 -17.65
N THR A 186 21.25 2.45 -17.10
CA THR A 186 20.08 2.00 -17.85
C THR A 186 19.60 3.04 -18.84
N TYR A 187 19.55 4.30 -18.41
CA TYR A 187 19.02 5.39 -19.21
C TYR A 187 20.09 6.18 -19.98
N GLY A 188 21.38 5.89 -19.76
CA GLY A 188 22.49 6.61 -20.42
C GLY A 188 22.61 8.05 -19.94
N LEU A 189 22.41 8.30 -18.64
CA LEU A 189 22.40 9.63 -18.06
C LEU A 189 23.82 10.03 -17.61
N ASP A 190 24.21 11.26 -17.96
CA ASP A 190 25.45 11.90 -17.52
C ASP A 190 25.10 13.30 -17.03
N PHE A 191 24.77 13.41 -15.73
CA PHE A 191 24.36 14.67 -15.13
C PHE A 191 25.51 15.66 -15.05
N GLY A 192 25.23 16.94 -15.35
CA GLY A 192 26.22 18.00 -15.27
C GLY A 192 26.74 18.25 -13.86
N ASN A 193 25.93 17.98 -12.86
CA ASN A 193 26.32 18.03 -11.46
C ASN A 193 25.51 16.99 -10.66
N VAL A 194 26.12 16.40 -9.64
CA VAL A 194 25.48 15.49 -8.67
C VAL A 194 25.81 15.96 -7.27
N VAL A 195 24.79 16.16 -6.44
CA VAL A 195 24.96 16.68 -5.08
C VAL A 195 24.30 15.75 -4.06
N ASP A 196 25.01 15.54 -2.96
CA ASP A 196 24.46 14.84 -1.80
C ASP A 196 23.50 15.76 -1.04
N ILE A 197 22.28 15.30 -0.81
CA ILE A 197 21.25 16.04 -0.08
C ILE A 197 20.62 15.12 0.95
N ASP A 198 20.39 15.63 2.15
CA ASP A 198 19.59 14.94 3.15
C ASP A 198 18.19 14.62 2.60
N ILE A 199 17.71 13.40 2.86
CA ILE A 199 16.45 12.90 2.31
C ILE A 199 15.26 13.82 2.64
N GLY A 200 15.29 14.47 3.82
CA GLY A 200 14.25 15.43 4.25
C GLY A 200 14.31 16.77 3.52
N LEU A 201 15.42 17.11 2.86
CA LEU A 201 15.65 18.40 2.22
C LEU A 201 15.54 18.38 0.69
N LYS A 202 15.48 17.20 0.06
CA LYS A 202 15.51 17.06 -1.41
C LYS A 202 14.37 17.82 -2.11
N TYR A 203 13.18 17.82 -1.55
CA TYR A 203 12.02 18.52 -2.12
C TYR A 203 12.11 20.04 -1.95
N GLN A 204 12.69 20.51 -0.85
CA GLN A 204 12.97 21.91 -0.66
C GLN A 204 14.04 22.38 -1.68
N ALA A 205 15.09 21.62 -1.90
CA ALA A 205 16.13 21.90 -2.87
C ALA A 205 15.59 21.92 -4.33
N LEU A 206 14.66 21.03 -4.67
CA LEU A 206 13.93 21.10 -5.94
C LEU A 206 13.11 22.40 -6.05
N SER A 207 12.34 22.75 -5.01
CA SER A 207 11.47 23.93 -5.04
C SER A 207 12.26 25.23 -5.10
N SER A 208 13.44 25.31 -4.45
CA SER A 208 14.34 26.47 -4.51
C SER A 208 15.14 26.59 -5.81
N GLY A 209 15.23 25.51 -6.58
CA GLY A 209 16.03 25.44 -7.80
C GLY A 209 17.52 25.15 -7.56
N ASP A 210 17.89 24.67 -6.37
CA ASP A 210 19.26 24.23 -6.08
C ASP A 210 19.60 22.92 -6.79
N ILE A 211 18.57 22.10 -7.07
CA ILE A 211 18.64 20.91 -7.92
C ILE A 211 17.48 20.90 -8.93
N ASP A 212 17.62 20.12 -9.99
CA ASP A 212 16.64 20.01 -11.07
C ASP A 212 15.91 18.67 -11.03
N VAL A 213 16.60 17.62 -10.60
CA VAL A 213 16.15 16.22 -10.62
C VAL A 213 16.50 15.54 -9.31
N THR A 214 15.62 14.68 -8.81
CA THR A 214 15.88 13.82 -7.64
C THR A 214 15.23 12.46 -7.80
N ASN A 215 15.67 11.48 -6.99
CA ASN A 215 14.91 10.25 -6.77
C ASN A 215 13.76 10.50 -5.79
N ALA A 216 12.63 9.88 -6.04
CA ALA A 216 11.43 9.91 -5.20
C ALA A 216 10.84 8.51 -5.07
N PHE A 217 9.92 8.33 -4.14
CA PHE A 217 8.99 7.21 -4.19
C PHE A 217 7.68 7.69 -4.81
N THR A 218 7.01 6.83 -5.56
CA THR A 218 5.76 7.14 -6.28
C THR A 218 4.63 7.61 -5.35
N THR A 219 4.72 7.28 -4.06
CA THR A 219 3.76 7.65 -3.02
C THR A 219 4.28 8.72 -2.05
N ASP A 220 5.45 9.33 -2.32
CA ASP A 220 5.98 10.41 -1.48
C ASP A 220 4.96 11.57 -1.34
N ALA A 221 4.68 12.00 -0.13
CA ALA A 221 3.72 13.05 0.21
C ALA A 221 3.93 14.35 -0.59
N GLN A 222 5.19 14.72 -0.82
CA GLN A 222 5.54 15.93 -1.55
C GLN A 222 5.17 15.90 -3.04
N LEU A 223 4.92 14.74 -3.62
CA LEU A 223 4.42 14.62 -5.00
C LEU A 223 2.97 15.11 -5.12
N ALA A 224 2.20 15.05 -4.04
CA ALA A 224 0.85 15.58 -3.96
C ALA A 224 0.80 17.07 -3.51
N ASN A 225 1.93 17.65 -3.13
CA ASN A 225 2.01 19.03 -2.69
C ASN A 225 1.86 20.01 -3.88
N PRO A 226 0.77 20.81 -3.95
CA PRO A 226 0.53 21.71 -5.08
C PRO A 226 1.58 22.82 -5.20
N ASP A 227 2.29 23.12 -4.11
CA ASP A 227 3.29 24.20 -4.09
C ASP A 227 4.63 23.75 -4.69
N THR A 228 4.94 22.47 -4.75
CA THR A 228 6.23 21.95 -5.25
C THR A 228 6.34 21.93 -6.77
N LYS A 229 5.21 21.88 -7.49
CA LYS A 229 5.14 21.85 -8.97
C LYS A 229 6.09 20.82 -9.59
N LEU A 230 6.10 19.61 -9.02
CA LEU A 230 6.95 18.53 -9.47
C LEU A 230 6.28 17.69 -10.56
N VAL A 231 7.08 17.06 -11.40
CA VAL A 231 6.66 16.08 -12.40
C VAL A 231 7.44 14.80 -12.17
N THR A 232 6.76 13.68 -12.04
CA THR A 232 7.38 12.35 -12.05
C THR A 232 7.51 11.86 -13.49
N LEU A 233 8.65 11.26 -13.81
CA LEU A 233 8.90 10.68 -15.13
C LEU A 233 8.54 9.19 -15.14
N ALA A 234 7.95 8.73 -16.25
CA ALA A 234 7.66 7.30 -16.42
C ALA A 234 8.96 6.49 -16.55
N ASP A 235 9.02 5.35 -15.90
CA ASP A 235 10.10 4.36 -16.00
C ASP A 235 9.90 3.49 -17.26
N ASP A 236 10.19 4.07 -18.43
CA ASP A 236 9.94 3.48 -19.75
C ASP A 236 10.88 2.32 -20.16
N LYS A 237 11.91 2.06 -19.34
CA LYS A 237 12.78 0.87 -19.48
C LYS A 237 12.61 -0.15 -18.37
N HIS A 238 11.64 0.04 -17.49
CA HIS A 238 11.30 -0.89 -16.40
C HIS A 238 12.53 -1.25 -15.53
N LEU A 239 13.29 -0.22 -15.14
CA LEU A 239 14.43 -0.38 -14.24
C LEU A 239 13.97 -0.76 -12.83
N GLN A 240 12.86 -0.15 -12.39
CA GLN A 240 12.45 -0.26 -11.01
C GLN A 240 11.65 -1.56 -10.77
N VAL A 241 11.94 -2.22 -9.67
CA VAL A 241 11.15 -3.35 -9.20
C VAL A 241 9.86 -2.82 -8.56
N ASN A 242 8.75 -3.47 -8.84
CA ASN A 242 7.45 -3.06 -8.32
C ASN A 242 7.23 -3.52 -6.87
N TYR A 243 6.66 -2.64 -6.07
CA TYR A 243 6.30 -2.86 -4.67
C TYR A 243 4.80 -2.63 -4.48
N PHE A 244 3.97 -3.47 -5.09
CA PHE A 244 2.52 -3.43 -4.88
C PHE A 244 2.19 -3.84 -3.44
N CYS A 245 1.31 -3.07 -2.78
CA CYS A 245 0.88 -3.37 -1.44
C CYS A 245 -0.31 -4.35 -1.43
N SER A 246 -0.33 -5.24 -0.45
CA SER A 246 -1.39 -6.24 -0.24
C SER A 246 -1.43 -6.62 1.25
N THR A 247 -2.51 -7.25 1.70
CA THR A 247 -2.58 -7.80 3.06
C THR A 247 -1.99 -9.20 3.12
N VAL A 248 -1.00 -9.42 3.97
CA VAL A 248 -0.61 -10.76 4.43
C VAL A 248 -1.44 -11.12 5.65
N VAL A 249 -2.11 -12.27 5.63
CA VAL A 249 -2.97 -12.76 6.70
C VAL A 249 -2.72 -14.23 6.98
N ARG A 250 -2.80 -14.62 8.25
CA ARG A 250 -2.69 -16.01 8.70
C ARG A 250 -3.96 -16.79 8.38
N GLN A 251 -3.83 -18.05 8.00
CA GLN A 251 -4.98 -18.93 7.71
C GLN A 251 -5.85 -19.17 8.93
N ASP A 252 -5.26 -19.39 10.10
CA ASP A 252 -6.00 -19.56 11.34
C ASP A 252 -6.74 -18.29 11.79
N ALA A 253 -6.29 -17.10 11.37
CA ALA A 253 -7.05 -15.87 11.57
C ALA A 253 -8.30 -15.83 10.68
N LEU A 254 -8.19 -16.25 9.39
CA LEU A 254 -9.35 -16.38 8.50
C LEU A 254 -10.38 -17.40 9.02
N GLU A 255 -9.92 -18.49 9.64
CA GLU A 255 -10.78 -19.47 10.28
C GLU A 255 -11.45 -18.94 11.56
N ARG A 256 -10.70 -18.16 12.38
CA ARG A 256 -11.16 -17.58 13.64
C ARG A 256 -12.14 -16.42 13.44
N PHE A 257 -12.04 -15.70 12.33
CA PHE A 257 -12.86 -14.55 11.99
C PHE A 257 -13.59 -14.78 10.65
N PRO A 258 -14.75 -15.50 10.64
CA PRO A 258 -15.50 -15.77 9.41
C PRO A 258 -15.91 -14.51 8.66
N GLY A 259 -15.60 -14.44 7.34
CA GLY A 259 -15.84 -13.27 6.49
C GLY A 259 -14.71 -12.24 6.50
N LEU A 260 -13.61 -12.49 7.24
CA LEU A 260 -12.46 -11.57 7.26
C LEU A 260 -11.82 -11.43 5.87
N GLU A 261 -11.72 -12.50 5.09
CA GLU A 261 -11.12 -12.45 3.74
C GLU A 261 -11.91 -11.50 2.83
N GLU A 262 -13.24 -11.55 2.85
CA GLU A 262 -14.12 -10.66 2.09
C GLU A 262 -13.97 -9.20 2.52
N VAL A 263 -13.74 -8.95 3.80
CA VAL A 263 -13.45 -7.61 4.32
C VAL A 263 -12.11 -7.11 3.79
N LEU A 264 -11.06 -7.91 3.87
CA LEU A 264 -9.72 -7.56 3.37
C LEU A 264 -9.70 -7.33 1.85
N MET A 265 -10.51 -8.08 1.09
CA MET A 265 -10.67 -7.91 -0.36
C MET A 265 -11.26 -6.55 -0.75
N GLN A 266 -11.88 -5.80 0.16
CA GLN A 266 -12.33 -4.44 -0.13
C GLN A 266 -11.17 -3.47 -0.42
N MET A 267 -9.95 -3.84 -0.05
CA MET A 267 -8.74 -3.08 -0.39
C MET A 267 -8.25 -3.32 -1.83
N ASP A 268 -8.76 -4.34 -2.53
CA ASP A 268 -8.29 -4.70 -3.88
C ASP A 268 -8.58 -3.59 -4.89
N GLY A 269 -7.55 -3.07 -5.56
CA GLY A 269 -7.65 -1.98 -6.54
C GLY A 269 -8.15 -0.64 -5.97
N LEU A 270 -8.17 -0.46 -4.66
CA LEU A 270 -8.79 0.70 -3.99
C LEU A 270 -8.05 2.01 -4.20
N LEU A 271 -6.72 1.97 -4.30
CA LEU A 271 -5.81 3.12 -4.27
C LEU A 271 -4.97 3.20 -5.55
N SER A 272 -4.81 4.40 -6.07
CA SER A 272 -3.74 4.75 -7.02
C SER A 272 -2.53 5.34 -6.29
N ASP A 273 -1.37 5.40 -6.95
CA ASP A 273 -0.15 6.06 -6.41
C ASP A 273 -0.45 7.51 -5.98
N GLN A 274 -1.19 8.25 -6.81
CA GLN A 274 -1.55 9.64 -6.53
C GLN A 274 -2.48 9.77 -5.31
N GLU A 275 -3.44 8.86 -5.15
CA GLU A 275 -4.31 8.86 -3.97
C GLU A 275 -3.50 8.54 -2.73
N MET A 276 -2.60 7.55 -2.77
CA MET A 276 -1.74 7.24 -1.62
C MET A 276 -0.81 8.41 -1.26
N ALA A 277 -0.17 9.04 -2.25
CA ALA A 277 0.62 10.26 -2.03
C ALA A 277 -0.21 11.38 -1.40
N SER A 278 -1.47 11.56 -1.83
CA SER A 278 -2.37 12.56 -1.26
C SER A 278 -2.76 12.26 0.20
N LEU A 279 -2.92 11.00 0.55
CA LEU A 279 -3.18 10.60 1.93
C LEU A 279 -1.95 10.81 2.81
N ASN A 280 -0.77 10.44 2.32
CA ASN A 280 0.50 10.72 3.01
C ASN A 280 0.69 12.23 3.21
N TYR A 281 0.36 13.05 2.22
CA TYR A 281 0.44 14.51 2.32
C TYR A 281 -0.45 15.08 3.44
N LYS A 282 -1.67 14.60 3.56
CA LYS A 282 -2.60 15.01 4.62
C LYS A 282 -2.04 14.74 6.02
N VAL A 283 -1.37 13.62 6.20
CA VAL A 283 -0.78 13.26 7.50
C VAL A 283 0.55 13.98 7.71
N GLU A 284 1.50 13.88 6.77
CA GLU A 284 2.88 14.35 6.95
C GLU A 284 3.01 15.88 6.87
N VAL A 285 2.20 16.54 6.05
CA VAL A 285 2.32 17.97 5.77
C VAL A 285 1.19 18.77 6.43
N GLU A 286 -0.06 18.31 6.32
CA GLU A 286 -1.19 18.98 6.94
C GLU A 286 -1.36 18.61 8.44
N GLY A 287 -0.70 17.55 8.91
CA GLY A 287 -0.69 17.12 10.30
C GLY A 287 -2.01 16.50 10.78
N LEU A 288 -2.78 15.92 9.85
CA LEU A 288 -4.03 15.25 10.18
C LEU A 288 -3.77 13.86 10.79
N ASP A 289 -4.70 13.38 11.59
CA ASP A 289 -4.66 12.06 12.20
C ASP A 289 -4.82 10.94 11.13
N GLU A 290 -4.02 9.89 11.20
CA GLU A 290 -4.03 8.81 10.20
C GLU A 290 -5.38 8.10 10.13
N ARG A 291 -6.06 7.91 11.28
CA ARG A 291 -7.36 7.23 11.33
C ARG A 291 -8.46 8.09 10.72
N ASP A 292 -8.43 9.40 10.94
CA ASP A 292 -9.38 10.35 10.35
C ASP A 292 -9.18 10.42 8.82
N VAL A 293 -7.93 10.48 8.36
CA VAL A 293 -7.58 10.45 6.93
C VAL A 293 -8.06 9.14 6.28
N ALA A 294 -7.84 7.99 6.93
CA ALA A 294 -8.28 6.69 6.47
C ALA A 294 -9.82 6.60 6.40
N ARG A 295 -10.52 7.08 7.44
CA ARG A 295 -11.99 7.10 7.50
C ARG A 295 -12.58 7.94 6.39
N ASP A 296 -12.13 9.18 6.23
CA ASP A 296 -12.62 10.09 5.21
C ASP A 296 -12.46 9.51 3.80
N PHE A 297 -11.32 8.87 3.53
CA PHE A 297 -11.07 8.22 2.26
C PHE A 297 -12.02 7.04 2.02
N LEU A 298 -12.17 6.15 3.00
CA LEU A 298 -13.07 5.00 2.89
C LEU A 298 -14.54 5.43 2.72
N MET A 299 -14.97 6.49 3.42
CA MET A 299 -16.30 7.09 3.24
C MET A 299 -16.46 7.68 1.82
N GLN A 300 -15.46 8.38 1.30
CA GLN A 300 -15.47 8.89 -0.07
C GLN A 300 -15.57 7.78 -1.11
N LYS A 301 -14.95 6.61 -0.85
CA LYS A 301 -15.05 5.41 -1.70
C LYS A 301 -16.35 4.63 -1.47
N GLY A 302 -17.18 5.01 -0.50
CA GLY A 302 -18.45 4.36 -0.17
C GLY A 302 -18.30 3.02 0.55
N LEU A 303 -17.15 2.81 1.20
CA LEU A 303 -16.83 1.58 1.94
C LEU A 303 -17.16 1.69 3.44
N LEU A 304 -17.33 2.90 3.96
CA LEU A 304 -17.82 3.15 5.32
C LEU A 304 -19.10 3.99 5.30
N GLU A 305 -19.99 3.71 6.24
CA GLU A 305 -21.17 4.53 6.52
C GLU A 305 -20.78 5.79 7.32
N ALA A 306 -21.54 6.89 7.14
CA ALA A 306 -21.29 8.18 7.80
C ALA A 306 -21.62 8.15 9.29
#